data_e111954523893c5e6755cb4ce5acfe39
#
_entry.id   e111954523893c5e6755cb4ce5acfe39
#
_cell.length_a   1.000
_cell.length_b   1.000
_cell.length_c   1.000
_cell.angle_alpha   90.00
_cell.angle_beta   90.00
_cell.angle_gamma   90.00
#
_symmetry.space_group_name_H-M   'P 1'
#
loop_
_entity.id
_entity.type
_entity.pdbx_description
1 polymer ?
#
loop_
_entity_poly.entity_id
_entity_poly.type
_entity_poly.pdbx_seq_one_letter_code
_entity_poly.pdbx_strand_id
1 'polypeptide(L)'
;MKIKTALAAISAVTLLLCGCTKNNAADSSSELPSDMPYNRTVMETETGYYYNVSNPILSMRYREKSTGADIFLCAKPECMHNGSDTCTATYNFLSISNQILYNGSIYFVADISDKETTGYALYKMSLDGTSLDKVGDVAKVKSALNSDKFFVGSLESFFIHRGYAYIPYTLGQNTYADFIEQGIVKMDITTGETETIFKNNDFFSRRSMTLEGGCGDYIYYYDWEESDGGYYRQNIYSGEKEKLYQSDAFSSVSAFTEDEYYVVSFDENDELLVTVYSYTDFAPNGVVIETGEKTLASGGIRACEDKLIVCSNSEAAVYDKNGQKLGSIVTGEDADDYSGTAMYVYSANISFDISNGKLYMKKYDEGLASSVMYSCPIEDIASGNGKWEVAYTIAGYETYWNEDPIFTKLNRGN
;
A
#
# COMPACT_ATOMS: atom_id res chain seq x y z
N MET A 1 -43.08 2.17 -54.13
CA MET A 1 -41.96 3.14 -53.97
C MET A 1 -42.00 3.70 -52.56
N LYS A 2 -41.24 3.16 -51.64
CA LYS A 2 -40.97 3.65 -50.27
C LYS A 2 -40.43 2.51 -49.36
N ILE A 3 -39.31 1.87 -49.75
CA ILE A 3 -38.53 0.96 -48.88
C ILE A 3 -37.04 1.13 -49.27
N LYS A 4 -36.52 2.33 -49.18
CA LYS A 4 -35.08 2.57 -49.38
C LYS A 4 -34.47 3.57 -48.41
N THR A 5 -35.19 3.99 -47.38
CA THR A 5 -34.69 5.04 -46.46
C THR A 5 -34.53 4.57 -44.99
N ALA A 6 -34.73 3.28 -44.71
CA ALA A 6 -34.64 2.75 -43.34
C ALA A 6 -33.36 1.96 -43.07
N LEU A 7 -32.49 1.74 -44.05
CA LEU A 7 -31.23 0.99 -43.83
C LEU A 7 -29.97 1.87 -43.63
N ALA A 8 -30.11 3.18 -43.79
CA ALA A 8 -28.96 4.09 -43.58
C ALA A 8 -28.80 4.62 -42.15
N ALA A 9 -29.79 4.43 -41.29
CA ALA A 9 -29.76 4.92 -39.90
C ALA A 9 -29.22 3.91 -38.87
N ILE A 10 -29.11 2.64 -39.24
CA ILE A 10 -28.62 1.58 -38.30
C ILE A 10 -27.10 1.39 -38.46
N SER A 11 -26.48 1.81 -39.56
CA SER A 11 -25.03 1.71 -39.74
C SER A 11 -24.23 2.86 -39.12
N ALA A 12 -24.88 3.91 -38.64
CA ALA A 12 -24.20 5.07 -38.04
C ALA A 12 -24.09 4.98 -36.50
N VAL A 13 -24.84 4.10 -35.85
CA VAL A 13 -24.82 3.94 -34.40
C VAL A 13 -23.78 2.89 -33.93
N THR A 14 -23.37 1.99 -34.83
CA THR A 14 -22.38 0.95 -34.52
C THR A 14 -20.93 1.40 -34.70
N LEU A 15 -20.68 2.61 -35.21
CA LEU A 15 -19.34 3.18 -35.40
C LEU A 15 -18.94 4.20 -34.35
N LEU A 16 -19.81 4.48 -33.36
CA LEU A 16 -19.53 5.41 -32.25
C LEU A 16 -19.14 4.71 -30.96
N LEU A 17 -19.06 3.39 -30.92
CA LEU A 17 -18.64 2.61 -29.77
C LEU A 17 -17.21 2.03 -29.87
N CYS A 18 -16.48 2.31 -30.95
CA CYS A 18 -15.06 1.99 -31.10
C CYS A 18 -14.20 3.24 -31.19
N GLY A 19 -14.57 4.28 -30.50
CA GLY A 19 -13.69 5.40 -30.19
C GLY A 19 -12.76 5.04 -29.04
N CYS A 20 -11.84 4.10 -29.25
CA CYS A 20 -10.59 4.12 -28.55
C CYS A 20 -9.94 5.46 -28.87
N THR A 21 -10.20 6.47 -28.07
CA THR A 21 -9.29 7.59 -27.98
C THR A 21 -7.93 6.97 -27.73
N LYS A 22 -7.06 7.03 -28.73
CA LYS A 22 -5.63 6.97 -28.48
C LYS A 22 -5.41 8.04 -27.45
N ASN A 23 -5.35 7.64 -26.18
CA ASN A 23 -4.68 8.42 -25.18
C ASN A 23 -3.28 8.56 -25.76
N ASN A 24 -2.99 9.74 -26.29
CA ASN A 24 -1.62 10.15 -26.46
C ASN A 24 -0.99 9.83 -25.12
N ALA A 25 -0.01 8.96 -25.13
CA ALA A 25 0.84 8.76 -23.99
C ALA A 25 1.27 10.18 -23.59
N ALA A 26 0.67 10.71 -22.53
CA ALA A 26 1.08 11.96 -21.97
C ALA A 26 2.55 11.74 -21.70
N ASP A 27 3.32 12.66 -22.19
CA ASP A 27 4.77 12.72 -22.02
C ASP A 27 5.07 12.38 -20.56
N SER A 28 5.66 11.22 -20.33
CA SER A 28 5.84 10.61 -19.00
C SER A 28 6.86 11.35 -18.14
N SER A 29 7.20 12.58 -18.52
CA SER A 29 8.04 13.48 -17.74
C SER A 29 7.26 14.36 -16.77
N SER A 30 5.93 14.35 -16.75
CA SER A 30 5.20 14.83 -15.59
C SER A 30 5.33 13.73 -14.53
N GLU A 31 6.40 13.80 -13.76
CA GLU A 31 6.50 13.09 -12.50
C GLU A 31 5.17 13.30 -11.78
N LEU A 32 4.45 12.22 -11.57
CA LEU A 32 3.38 12.23 -10.58
C LEU A 32 3.94 12.94 -9.36
N PRO A 33 3.13 13.59 -8.51
CA PRO A 33 3.58 13.96 -7.18
C PRO A 33 3.97 12.66 -6.46
N SER A 34 5.07 12.11 -6.93
CA SER A 34 5.66 10.80 -6.58
C SER A 34 6.32 10.88 -5.23
N ASP A 35 6.36 12.07 -4.70
CA ASP A 35 7.00 12.41 -3.46
C ASP A 35 6.06 12.24 -2.28
N MET A 36 4.98 11.50 -2.47
CA MET A 36 4.18 11.00 -1.36
C MET A 36 4.93 9.85 -0.69
N PRO A 37 5.38 10.05 0.54
CA PRO A 37 6.37 9.19 1.19
C PRO A 37 5.85 7.80 1.59
N TYR A 38 4.63 7.42 1.24
CA TYR A 38 3.99 6.23 1.79
C TYR A 38 3.52 5.26 0.73
N ASN A 39 3.49 3.98 1.10
CA ASN A 39 2.80 2.95 0.34
C ASN A 39 1.33 3.32 0.18
N ARG A 40 0.91 3.61 -1.04
CA ARG A 40 -0.49 3.83 -1.34
C ARG A 40 -1.17 2.49 -1.55
N THR A 41 -2.07 2.14 -0.64
CA THR A 41 -2.92 0.95 -0.81
C THR A 41 -4.18 1.26 -1.62
N VAL A 42 -4.52 2.54 -1.76
CA VAL A 42 -5.65 2.98 -2.58
C VAL A 42 -5.21 3.31 -3.99
N MET A 43 -5.71 2.53 -4.94
CA MET A 43 -5.42 2.71 -6.36
C MET A 43 -6.62 3.41 -7.03
N GLU A 44 -6.63 4.73 -6.95
CA GLU A 44 -7.67 5.58 -7.53
C GLU A 44 -7.22 6.20 -8.86
N THR A 45 -8.11 6.20 -9.86
CA THR A 45 -8.00 6.95 -11.10
C THR A 45 -9.19 7.91 -11.25
N GLU A 46 -9.20 8.73 -12.29
CA GLU A 46 -10.37 9.57 -12.60
C GLU A 46 -11.64 8.74 -12.79
N THR A 47 -11.53 7.57 -13.40
CA THR A 47 -12.67 6.74 -13.79
C THR A 47 -13.10 5.73 -12.75
N GLY A 48 -12.22 5.31 -11.84
CA GLY A 48 -12.57 4.27 -10.88
C GLY A 48 -11.48 3.91 -9.89
N TYR A 49 -11.75 2.83 -9.18
CA TYR A 49 -10.89 2.26 -8.16
C TYR A 49 -10.45 0.86 -8.56
N TYR A 50 -9.17 0.56 -8.35
CA TYR A 50 -8.62 -0.79 -8.48
C TYR A 50 -8.37 -1.34 -7.07
N TYR A 51 -8.71 -2.59 -6.85
CA TYR A 51 -8.49 -3.25 -5.56
C TYR A 51 -8.44 -4.76 -5.72
N ASN A 52 -7.81 -5.45 -4.80
CA ASN A 52 -7.81 -6.88 -4.81
C ASN A 52 -8.85 -7.47 -3.85
N VAL A 53 -9.30 -8.66 -4.18
CA VAL A 53 -10.15 -9.51 -3.35
C VAL A 53 -9.46 -10.85 -3.24
N SER A 54 -9.31 -11.35 -2.02
CA SER A 54 -8.58 -12.60 -1.76
C SER A 54 -9.47 -13.83 -1.65
N ASN A 55 -10.79 -13.67 -1.72
CA ASN A 55 -11.71 -14.77 -1.56
C ASN A 55 -12.85 -14.71 -2.61
N PRO A 56 -13.28 -15.84 -3.21
CA PRO A 56 -12.72 -17.19 -3.06
C PRO A 56 -11.39 -17.40 -3.81
N ILE A 57 -11.05 -16.52 -4.71
CA ILE A 57 -9.81 -16.54 -5.49
C ILE A 57 -9.18 -15.17 -5.45
N LEU A 58 -7.87 -15.12 -5.23
CA LEU A 58 -7.12 -13.89 -5.30
C LEU A 58 -7.29 -13.23 -6.67
N SER A 59 -7.90 -12.04 -6.68
CA SER A 59 -8.30 -11.38 -7.92
C SER A 59 -8.20 -9.87 -7.85
N MET A 60 -7.84 -9.25 -8.99
CA MET A 60 -7.89 -7.81 -9.20
C MET A 60 -9.24 -7.41 -9.76
N ARG A 61 -9.82 -6.37 -9.16
CA ARG A 61 -11.11 -5.83 -9.57
C ARG A 61 -11.00 -4.35 -9.90
N TYR A 62 -11.94 -3.90 -10.70
CA TYR A 62 -12.12 -2.49 -11.04
C TYR A 62 -13.56 -2.08 -10.75
N ARG A 63 -13.73 -0.98 -10.00
CA ARG A 63 -15.02 -0.37 -9.74
C ARG A 63 -15.10 0.99 -10.42
N GLU A 64 -16.01 1.10 -11.37
CA GLU A 64 -16.26 2.34 -12.10
C GLU A 64 -17.02 3.36 -11.22
N LYS A 65 -16.53 4.60 -11.15
CA LYS A 65 -17.16 5.67 -10.33
C LYS A 65 -18.52 6.09 -10.89
N SER A 66 -18.65 6.16 -12.19
CA SER A 66 -19.85 6.72 -12.86
C SER A 66 -21.08 5.82 -12.72
N THR A 67 -20.89 4.51 -12.79
CA THR A 67 -21.98 3.52 -12.78
C THR A 67 -22.04 2.69 -11.51
N GLY A 68 -20.92 2.66 -10.74
CA GLY A 68 -20.74 1.74 -9.63
C GLY A 68 -20.53 0.29 -10.04
N ALA A 69 -20.34 0.03 -11.35
CA ALA A 69 -20.05 -1.31 -11.85
C ALA A 69 -18.74 -1.84 -11.29
N ASP A 70 -18.76 -3.09 -10.84
CA ASP A 70 -17.64 -3.79 -10.23
C ASP A 70 -17.33 -5.05 -11.03
N ILE A 71 -16.18 -5.07 -11.69
CA ILE A 71 -15.79 -6.09 -12.65
C ILE A 71 -14.41 -6.68 -12.34
N PHE A 72 -14.17 -7.91 -12.77
CA PHE A 72 -12.82 -8.47 -12.82
C PHE A 72 -11.97 -7.70 -13.82
N LEU A 73 -10.74 -7.38 -13.46
CA LEU A 73 -9.80 -6.69 -14.34
C LEU A 73 -9.19 -7.66 -15.35
N CYS A 74 -10.01 -8.12 -16.28
CA CYS A 74 -9.63 -9.06 -17.34
C CYS A 74 -10.33 -8.67 -18.65
N ALA A 75 -9.56 -8.42 -19.69
CA ALA A 75 -10.07 -8.03 -20.99
C ALA A 75 -10.64 -9.19 -21.84
N LYS A 76 -10.60 -10.43 -21.33
CA LYS A 76 -11.05 -11.61 -22.07
C LYS A 76 -12.55 -11.83 -21.88
N PRO A 77 -13.42 -11.65 -22.90
CA PRO A 77 -14.88 -11.69 -22.76
C PRO A 77 -15.42 -13.04 -22.26
N GLU A 78 -14.73 -14.15 -22.58
CA GLU A 78 -15.16 -15.50 -22.25
C GLU A 78 -14.40 -16.11 -21.04
N CYS A 79 -13.68 -15.26 -20.29
CA CYS A 79 -12.94 -15.72 -19.14
C CYS A 79 -13.87 -16.03 -17.99
N MET A 80 -13.75 -17.23 -17.43
CA MET A 80 -14.57 -17.66 -16.28
C MET A 80 -14.06 -17.12 -14.95
N HIS A 81 -12.91 -16.43 -14.93
CA HIS A 81 -12.27 -15.85 -13.74
C HIS A 81 -12.10 -16.86 -12.58
N ASN A 82 -11.73 -18.09 -12.91
CA ASN A 82 -11.65 -19.23 -12.00
C ASN A 82 -10.21 -19.63 -11.63
N GLY A 83 -9.25 -18.71 -11.79
CA GLY A 83 -7.83 -18.97 -11.50
C GLY A 83 -7.10 -19.73 -12.63
N SER A 84 -7.63 -19.72 -13.85
CA SER A 84 -6.90 -20.31 -14.99
C SER A 84 -5.67 -19.49 -15.34
N ASP A 85 -4.60 -20.12 -15.79
CA ASP A 85 -3.33 -19.48 -16.17
C ASP A 85 -3.47 -18.42 -17.28
N THR A 86 -4.62 -18.38 -17.92
CA THR A 86 -4.90 -17.40 -18.97
C THR A 86 -5.65 -16.17 -18.48
N CYS A 87 -6.15 -16.15 -17.24
CA CYS A 87 -6.85 -15.00 -16.68
C CYS A 87 -5.86 -13.99 -16.14
N THR A 88 -5.97 -12.73 -16.55
CA THR A 88 -5.14 -11.64 -16.02
C THR A 88 -5.62 -11.15 -14.67
N ALA A 89 -6.90 -11.29 -14.36
CA ALA A 89 -7.50 -10.78 -13.12
C ALA A 89 -7.43 -11.75 -11.95
N THR A 90 -7.30 -13.05 -12.19
CA THR A 90 -7.26 -14.06 -11.13
C THR A 90 -5.90 -14.74 -11.10
N TYR A 91 -5.32 -14.86 -9.93
CA TYR A 91 -3.95 -15.32 -9.76
C TYR A 91 -3.89 -16.65 -9.05
N ASN A 92 -2.96 -17.48 -9.51
CA ASN A 92 -2.62 -18.74 -8.86
C ASN A 92 -1.33 -18.61 -8.04
N PHE A 93 -1.14 -17.43 -7.41
CA PHE A 93 -0.03 -17.22 -6.49
C PHE A 93 -0.43 -17.63 -5.08
N LEU A 94 0.55 -18.06 -4.28
CA LEU A 94 0.32 -18.39 -2.87
C LEU A 94 -0.05 -17.14 -2.05
N SER A 95 0.63 -16.03 -2.34
CA SER A 95 0.36 -14.73 -1.75
C SER A 95 0.83 -13.60 -2.67
N ILE A 96 0.29 -12.40 -2.46
CA ILE A 96 0.77 -11.18 -3.08
C ILE A 96 0.94 -10.08 -2.02
N SER A 97 1.84 -9.13 -2.27
CA SER A 97 2.03 -7.92 -1.44
C SER A 97 0.88 -6.92 -1.63
N ASN A 98 1.01 -5.76 -1.00
CA ASN A 98 0.24 -4.57 -1.38
C ASN A 98 0.37 -4.32 -2.90
N GLN A 99 -0.64 -3.67 -3.49
CA GLN A 99 -0.65 -3.28 -4.89
C GLN A 99 -0.42 -1.77 -4.99
N ILE A 100 0.33 -1.36 -6.00
CA ILE A 100 0.69 0.03 -6.22
C ILE A 100 0.32 0.43 -7.64
N LEU A 101 -0.47 1.50 -7.76
CA LEU A 101 -0.70 2.16 -9.02
C LEU A 101 0.43 3.15 -9.30
N TYR A 102 1.21 2.89 -10.36
CA TYR A 102 2.32 3.75 -10.75
C TYR A 102 2.41 3.84 -12.28
N ASN A 103 2.52 5.05 -12.82
CA ASN A 103 2.64 5.32 -14.27
C ASN A 103 1.67 4.50 -15.13
N GLY A 104 0.38 4.52 -14.78
CA GLY A 104 -0.67 3.85 -15.56
C GLY A 104 -0.61 2.33 -15.55
N SER A 105 0.04 1.72 -14.56
CA SER A 105 0.08 0.28 -14.37
C SER A 105 -0.01 -0.08 -12.89
N ILE A 106 -0.49 -1.28 -12.61
CA ILE A 106 -0.56 -1.83 -11.25
C ILE A 106 0.63 -2.76 -11.06
N TYR A 107 1.36 -2.56 -9.97
CA TYR A 107 2.50 -3.40 -9.60
C TYR A 107 2.20 -4.13 -8.29
N PHE A 108 2.68 -5.35 -8.18
CA PHE A 108 2.65 -6.15 -6.96
C PHE A 108 3.76 -7.19 -6.96
N VAL A 109 4.20 -7.59 -5.78
CA VAL A 109 5.13 -8.70 -5.60
C VAL A 109 4.31 -9.95 -5.33
N ALA A 110 4.64 -11.06 -5.98
CA ALA A 110 3.98 -12.34 -5.81
C ALA A 110 4.95 -13.41 -5.32
N ASP A 111 4.45 -14.31 -4.48
CA ASP A 111 5.14 -15.54 -4.11
C ASP A 111 5.07 -16.53 -5.28
N ILE A 112 6.24 -16.85 -5.84
CA ILE A 112 6.42 -17.78 -6.96
C ILE A 112 7.00 -19.11 -6.51
N SER A 113 6.89 -19.42 -5.21
CA SER A 113 7.45 -20.66 -4.65
C SER A 113 6.77 -21.89 -5.22
N ASP A 114 7.57 -22.92 -5.48
CA ASP A 114 7.14 -24.24 -5.91
C ASP A 114 7.88 -25.34 -5.11
N LYS A 115 7.79 -26.60 -5.54
CA LYS A 115 8.44 -27.73 -4.84
C LYS A 115 9.96 -27.68 -4.84
N GLU A 116 10.57 -26.98 -5.79
CA GLU A 116 12.02 -26.94 -6.00
C GLU A 116 12.63 -25.61 -5.59
N THR A 117 11.84 -24.54 -5.60
CA THR A 117 12.33 -23.18 -5.38
C THR A 117 11.40 -22.40 -4.45
N THR A 118 11.98 -21.51 -3.66
CA THR A 118 11.27 -20.51 -2.89
C THR A 118 11.68 -19.14 -3.39
N GLY A 119 10.72 -18.24 -3.63
CA GLY A 119 11.08 -16.92 -4.14
C GLY A 119 9.91 -15.99 -4.42
N TYR A 120 10.26 -14.77 -4.75
CA TYR A 120 9.36 -13.68 -5.05
C TYR A 120 9.71 -13.03 -6.38
N ALA A 121 8.69 -12.52 -7.07
CA ALA A 121 8.87 -11.77 -8.30
C ALA A 121 7.93 -10.54 -8.32
N LEU A 122 8.40 -9.46 -8.93
CA LEU A 122 7.60 -8.28 -9.22
C LEU A 122 6.81 -8.49 -10.51
N TYR A 123 5.53 -8.20 -10.46
CA TYR A 123 4.61 -8.24 -11.60
C TYR A 123 4.06 -6.85 -11.90
N LYS A 124 3.73 -6.66 -13.17
CA LYS A 124 3.08 -5.45 -13.72
C LYS A 124 1.82 -5.85 -14.44
N MET A 125 0.72 -5.19 -14.16
CA MET A 125 -0.59 -5.37 -14.81
C MET A 125 -1.02 -4.08 -15.49
N SER A 126 -1.59 -4.19 -16.69
CA SER A 126 -2.23 -3.06 -17.37
C SER A 126 -3.58 -2.70 -16.77
N LEU A 127 -3.93 -1.40 -16.77
CA LEU A 127 -5.21 -0.91 -16.20
C LEU A 127 -6.45 -1.39 -16.95
N ASP A 128 -6.30 -1.84 -18.18
CA ASP A 128 -7.39 -2.42 -18.99
C ASP A 128 -7.50 -3.94 -18.85
N GLY A 129 -6.63 -4.56 -18.04
CA GLY A 129 -6.62 -6.00 -17.81
C GLY A 129 -6.19 -6.84 -19.02
N THR A 130 -5.53 -6.25 -20.01
CA THR A 130 -5.06 -7.00 -21.21
C THR A 130 -3.77 -7.75 -20.96
N SER A 131 -2.91 -7.27 -20.04
CA SER A 131 -1.62 -7.90 -19.74
C SER A 131 -1.37 -8.04 -18.23
N LEU A 132 -0.61 -9.10 -17.92
CA LEU A 132 0.01 -9.36 -16.62
C LEU A 132 1.39 -9.92 -16.90
N ASP A 133 2.41 -9.11 -16.68
CA ASP A 133 3.78 -9.42 -17.06
C ASP A 133 4.69 -9.50 -15.83
N LYS A 134 5.59 -10.46 -15.81
CA LYS A 134 6.65 -10.52 -14.82
C LYS A 134 7.72 -9.49 -15.17
N VAL A 135 8.04 -8.59 -14.24
CA VAL A 135 9.11 -7.60 -14.38
C VAL A 135 10.47 -8.25 -14.10
N GLY A 136 10.60 -8.94 -12.97
CA GLY A 136 11.85 -9.61 -12.59
C GLY A 136 11.72 -10.42 -11.30
N ASP A 137 12.73 -11.29 -11.06
CA ASP A 137 12.84 -12.01 -9.79
C ASP A 137 13.41 -11.07 -8.72
N VAL A 138 12.74 -11.00 -7.56
CA VAL A 138 13.18 -10.24 -6.39
C VAL A 138 14.23 -11.04 -5.62
N ALA A 139 13.86 -12.26 -5.26
CA ALA A 139 14.72 -13.21 -4.58
C ALA A 139 14.29 -14.63 -4.97
N LYS A 140 15.24 -15.52 -5.14
CA LYS A 140 14.97 -16.92 -5.49
C LYS A 140 16.08 -17.82 -5.01
N VAL A 141 15.74 -18.83 -4.23
CA VAL A 141 16.67 -19.83 -3.74
C VAL A 141 16.13 -21.23 -4.03
N LYS A 142 17.04 -22.20 -4.20
CA LYS A 142 16.63 -23.61 -4.24
C LYS A 142 16.11 -23.98 -2.86
N SER A 143 14.91 -24.54 -2.79
CA SER A 143 14.37 -25.05 -1.53
C SER A 143 15.28 -26.19 -1.06
N ALA A 144 15.95 -25.98 0.08
CA ALA A 144 16.74 -27.02 0.75
C ALA A 144 15.84 -27.94 1.59
N LEU A 145 14.54 -27.74 1.58
CA LEU A 145 13.58 -28.31 2.52
C LEU A 145 12.79 -29.42 1.87
N ASN A 146 12.68 -30.53 2.58
CA ASN A 146 11.85 -31.66 2.20
C ASN A 146 10.44 -31.22 1.87
N SER A 147 9.94 -31.68 0.78
CA SER A 147 8.82 -31.34 -0.08
C SER A 147 7.42 -31.08 0.54
N ASP A 148 7.26 -31.15 1.86
CA ASP A 148 5.91 -31.11 2.49
C ASP A 148 5.61 -29.84 3.27
N LYS A 149 6.54 -28.87 3.35
CA LYS A 149 6.32 -27.60 4.01
C LYS A 149 6.50 -26.46 3.01
N PHE A 150 5.41 -25.86 2.61
CA PHE A 150 5.41 -24.57 1.94
C PHE A 150 5.86 -23.51 2.94
N PHE A 151 6.98 -22.85 2.67
CA PHE A 151 7.46 -21.75 3.48
C PHE A 151 6.99 -20.46 2.84
N VAL A 152 5.96 -19.89 3.43
CA VAL A 152 5.52 -18.53 3.11
C VAL A 152 6.39 -17.60 3.95
N GLY A 153 7.38 -16.96 3.33
CA GLY A 153 8.00 -15.79 3.90
C GLY A 153 6.95 -14.66 3.98
N SER A 154 7.15 -13.70 4.83
CA SER A 154 6.30 -12.52 4.83
C SER A 154 6.66 -11.62 3.64
N LEU A 155 5.68 -11.29 2.81
CA LEU A 155 5.77 -10.19 1.87
C LEU A 155 5.41 -8.93 2.63
N GLU A 156 6.40 -8.14 2.95
CA GLU A 156 6.20 -6.82 3.52
C GLU A 156 5.71 -5.83 2.43
N SER A 157 5.23 -4.70 2.85
CA SER A 157 4.81 -3.66 1.91
C SER A 157 6.03 -3.10 1.18
N PHE A 158 5.97 -3.06 -0.14
CA PHE A 158 6.97 -2.42 -0.98
C PHE A 158 6.46 -1.05 -1.47
N PHE A 159 7.34 -0.23 -2.01
CA PHE A 159 6.96 1.01 -2.67
C PHE A 159 7.75 1.21 -3.98
N ILE A 160 7.21 2.08 -4.84
CA ILE A 160 7.89 2.50 -6.07
C ILE A 160 8.21 3.98 -5.95
N HIS A 161 9.47 4.34 -6.19
CA HIS A 161 9.95 5.69 -6.14
C HIS A 161 10.93 5.94 -7.30
N ARG A 162 10.67 7.00 -8.08
CA ARG A 162 11.51 7.42 -9.21
C ARG A 162 11.88 6.27 -10.18
N GLY A 163 10.92 5.40 -10.50
CA GLY A 163 11.10 4.29 -11.44
C GLY A 163 11.78 3.05 -10.85
N TYR A 164 12.04 3.03 -9.56
CA TYR A 164 12.58 1.87 -8.86
C TYR A 164 11.59 1.33 -7.84
N ALA A 165 11.41 0.02 -7.83
CA ALA A 165 10.69 -0.69 -6.78
C ALA A 165 11.68 -1.06 -5.65
N TYR A 166 11.35 -0.70 -4.42
CA TYR A 166 12.10 -1.04 -3.21
C TYR A 166 11.31 -2.11 -2.48
N ILE A 167 11.85 -3.33 -2.49
CA ILE A 167 11.09 -4.53 -2.14
C ILE A 167 11.77 -5.23 -0.97
N PRO A 168 11.22 -5.13 0.25
CA PRO A 168 11.65 -5.97 1.36
C PRO A 168 11.10 -7.38 1.19
N TYR A 169 11.88 -8.38 1.59
CA TYR A 169 11.50 -9.78 1.52
C TYR A 169 12.12 -10.58 2.66
N THR A 170 11.43 -11.65 3.03
CA THR A 170 11.97 -12.70 3.91
C THR A 170 11.75 -14.05 3.24
N LEU A 171 12.80 -14.81 3.06
CA LEU A 171 12.75 -16.20 2.58
C LEU A 171 12.82 -17.14 3.77
N GLY A 172 11.96 -18.16 3.78
CA GLY A 172 11.80 -19.09 4.89
C GLY A 172 10.82 -18.58 5.94
N GLN A 173 10.62 -19.36 7.02
CA GLN A 173 9.75 -18.94 8.12
C GLN A 173 10.52 -18.05 9.09
N ASN A 174 9.77 -17.24 9.83
CA ASN A 174 10.32 -16.40 10.88
C ASN A 174 10.63 -17.22 12.17
N THR A 175 11.28 -18.38 11.97
CA THR A 175 11.78 -19.26 13.01
C THR A 175 13.23 -19.64 12.69
N TYR A 176 14.04 -19.83 13.72
CA TYR A 176 15.45 -20.16 13.53
C TYR A 176 15.70 -21.35 12.59
N ALA A 177 14.88 -22.38 12.68
CA ALA A 177 15.08 -23.63 11.91
C ALA A 177 14.76 -23.46 10.41
N ASP A 178 13.95 -22.50 10.07
CA ASP A 178 13.35 -22.36 8.75
C ASP A 178 13.68 -21.03 8.05
N PHE A 179 14.41 -20.13 8.75
CA PHE A 179 14.90 -18.88 8.18
C PHE A 179 16.01 -19.14 7.17
N ILE A 180 15.94 -18.51 6.03
CA ILE A 180 16.96 -18.60 4.97
C ILE A 180 17.70 -17.26 4.86
N GLU A 181 16.96 -16.20 4.56
CA GLU A 181 17.48 -14.85 4.48
C GLU A 181 16.35 -13.80 4.50
N GLN A 182 16.70 -12.61 4.86
CA GLN A 182 15.89 -11.41 4.66
C GLN A 182 16.70 -10.36 3.91
N GLY A 183 16.02 -9.49 3.18
CA GLY A 183 16.72 -8.46 2.43
C GLY A 183 15.81 -7.39 1.87
N ILE A 184 16.45 -6.39 1.25
CA ILE A 184 15.81 -5.35 0.48
C ILE A 184 16.48 -5.28 -0.88
N VAL A 185 15.67 -5.35 -1.91
CA VAL A 185 16.10 -5.23 -3.32
C VAL A 185 15.53 -3.94 -3.90
N LYS A 186 16.38 -3.18 -4.57
CA LYS A 186 16.00 -2.11 -5.50
C LYS A 186 15.93 -2.71 -6.90
N MET A 187 14.79 -2.59 -7.57
CA MET A 187 14.58 -3.12 -8.92
C MET A 187 14.15 -1.99 -9.86
N ASP A 188 14.82 -1.85 -10.98
CA ASP A 188 14.35 -1.00 -12.07
C ASP A 188 13.08 -1.61 -12.67
N ILE A 189 11.95 -0.89 -12.62
CA ILE A 189 10.65 -1.41 -13.06
C ILE A 189 10.51 -1.52 -14.59
N THR A 190 11.47 -1.01 -15.35
CA THR A 190 11.51 -1.06 -16.82
C THR A 190 12.36 -2.23 -17.32
N THR A 191 13.53 -2.42 -16.71
CA THR A 191 14.49 -3.44 -17.14
C THR A 191 14.41 -4.74 -16.34
N GLY A 192 13.88 -4.67 -15.11
CA GLY A 192 13.91 -5.77 -14.13
C GLY A 192 15.28 -6.00 -13.50
N GLU A 193 16.27 -5.14 -13.78
CA GLU A 193 17.58 -5.21 -13.14
C GLU A 193 17.48 -4.91 -11.64
N THR A 194 18.25 -5.67 -10.85
CA THR A 194 18.17 -5.61 -9.38
C THR A 194 19.50 -5.22 -8.75
N GLU A 195 19.43 -4.46 -7.67
CA GLU A 195 20.51 -4.13 -6.75
C GLU A 195 20.10 -4.52 -5.34
N THR A 196 20.95 -5.25 -4.61
CA THR A 196 20.70 -5.58 -3.21
C THR A 196 21.13 -4.41 -2.33
N ILE A 197 20.18 -3.79 -1.62
CA ILE A 197 20.44 -2.71 -0.67
C ILE A 197 20.84 -3.28 0.69
N PHE A 198 20.12 -4.30 1.12
CA PHE A 198 20.32 -4.95 2.41
C PHE A 198 20.14 -6.46 2.27
N LYS A 199 20.95 -7.22 3.00
CA LYS A 199 20.84 -8.69 3.09
C LYS A 199 21.34 -9.17 4.43
N ASN A 200 20.56 -10.02 5.07
CA ASN A 200 20.92 -10.71 6.29
C ASN A 200 20.49 -12.20 6.18
N ASN A 201 21.40 -13.12 6.39
CA ASN A 201 21.17 -14.57 6.39
C ASN A 201 21.43 -15.23 7.76
N ASP A 202 21.59 -14.42 8.81
CA ASP A 202 21.72 -14.87 10.19
C ASP A 202 20.46 -14.47 10.99
N PHE A 203 19.66 -15.47 11.34
CA PHE A 203 18.44 -15.27 12.15
C PHE A 203 18.72 -14.64 13.51
N PHE A 204 19.86 -14.93 14.12
CA PHE A 204 20.25 -14.35 15.42
C PHE A 204 20.88 -12.98 15.33
N SER A 205 21.25 -12.56 14.13
CA SER A 205 21.61 -11.17 13.90
C SER A 205 20.36 -10.31 14.09
N ARG A 206 20.38 -9.42 15.06
CA ARG A 206 19.29 -8.45 15.27
C ARG A 206 19.27 -7.35 14.23
N ARG A 207 20.16 -7.43 13.25
CA ARG A 207 20.20 -6.45 12.17
C ARG A 207 19.02 -6.68 11.22
N SER A 208 18.13 -5.73 11.18
CA SER A 208 17.06 -5.64 10.20
C SER A 208 16.94 -4.20 9.70
N MET A 209 16.35 -4.03 8.55
CA MET A 209 16.07 -2.72 7.97
C MET A 209 14.59 -2.68 7.58
N THR A 210 13.88 -1.66 8.06
CA THR A 210 12.48 -1.45 7.73
C THR A 210 12.38 -0.24 6.80
N LEU A 211 11.81 -0.44 5.61
CA LEU A 211 11.57 0.64 4.65
C LEU A 211 10.34 1.44 5.06
N GLU A 212 10.49 2.78 5.08
CA GLU A 212 9.40 3.70 5.39
C GLU A 212 8.80 4.35 4.13
N GLY A 213 9.60 4.59 3.10
CA GLY A 213 9.13 5.16 1.83
C GLY A 213 10.20 5.93 1.07
N GLY A 214 9.77 6.72 0.09
CA GLY A 214 10.64 7.58 -0.72
C GLY A 214 10.05 8.98 -0.90
N CYS A 215 10.89 10.02 -0.84
CA CYS A 215 10.50 11.40 -1.06
C CYS A 215 11.67 12.19 -1.66
N GLY A 216 11.41 13.02 -2.65
CA GLY A 216 12.46 13.75 -3.37
C GLY A 216 13.53 12.79 -3.95
N ASP A 217 14.77 13.05 -3.68
CA ASP A 217 15.88 12.21 -4.12
C ASP A 217 16.30 11.14 -3.10
N TYR A 218 15.46 10.85 -2.11
CA TYR A 218 15.81 10.00 -0.99
C TYR A 218 14.83 8.86 -0.78
N ILE A 219 15.34 7.75 -0.23
CA ILE A 219 14.57 6.71 0.47
C ILE A 219 14.81 6.82 1.97
N TYR A 220 13.80 6.42 2.73
CA TYR A 220 13.77 6.51 4.20
C TYR A 220 13.61 5.13 4.78
N TYR A 221 14.38 4.82 5.82
CA TYR A 221 14.34 3.51 6.47
C TYR A 221 14.78 3.60 7.92
N TYR A 222 14.37 2.62 8.70
CA TYR A 222 14.89 2.36 10.03
C TYR A 222 15.90 1.20 9.97
N ASP A 223 17.11 1.41 10.50
CA ASP A 223 18.14 0.35 10.65
C ASP A 223 18.20 -0.09 12.13
N TRP A 224 17.98 -1.36 12.37
CA TRP A 224 17.93 -1.98 13.70
C TRP A 224 19.31 -2.48 14.15
N GLU A 225 20.40 -1.86 13.80
CA GLU A 225 21.71 -2.26 14.29
C GLU A 225 21.83 -2.00 15.81
N GLU A 226 22.28 -3.02 16.60
CA GLU A 226 22.25 -2.99 18.07
C GLU A 226 22.96 -1.79 18.73
N SER A 227 24.00 -1.27 18.08
CA SER A 227 24.83 -0.21 18.69
C SER A 227 24.53 1.19 18.19
N ASP A 228 23.85 1.32 17.05
CA ASP A 228 23.65 2.61 16.38
C ASP A 228 22.34 2.65 15.57
N GLY A 229 21.36 1.85 15.94
CA GLY A 229 20.04 1.83 15.28
C GLY A 229 19.40 3.21 15.25
N GLY A 230 18.64 3.48 14.19
CA GLY A 230 17.96 4.77 14.02
C GLY A 230 17.34 4.93 12.65
N TYR A 231 16.74 6.10 12.47
CA TYR A 231 16.16 6.49 11.20
C TYR A 231 17.21 7.14 10.30
N TYR A 232 17.21 6.74 9.05
CA TYR A 232 18.12 7.21 8.02
C TYR A 232 17.37 7.62 6.77
N ARG A 233 17.98 8.53 6.00
CA ARG A 233 17.67 8.67 4.57
C ARG A 233 18.90 8.35 3.74
N GLN A 234 18.66 7.86 2.54
CA GLN A 234 19.72 7.57 1.57
C GLN A 234 19.38 8.19 0.23
N ASN A 235 20.29 8.96 -0.32
CA ASN A 235 20.15 9.51 -1.67
C ASN A 235 20.19 8.37 -2.70
N ILE A 236 19.17 8.31 -3.57
CA ILE A 236 18.99 7.20 -4.53
C ILE A 236 19.99 7.21 -5.67
N TYR A 237 20.68 8.33 -5.90
CA TYR A 237 21.67 8.50 -6.97
C TYR A 237 23.11 8.39 -6.46
N SER A 238 23.45 9.09 -5.37
CA SER A 238 24.80 9.07 -4.81
C SER A 238 25.05 7.90 -3.87
N GLY A 239 23.98 7.33 -3.28
CA GLY A 239 24.06 6.33 -2.22
C GLY A 239 24.50 6.90 -0.87
N GLU A 240 24.65 8.23 -0.75
CA GLU A 240 25.00 8.89 0.51
C GLU A 240 23.91 8.70 1.54
N LYS A 241 24.32 8.35 2.77
CA LYS A 241 23.43 8.07 3.90
C LYS A 241 23.57 9.16 4.95
N GLU A 242 22.44 9.60 5.47
CA GLU A 242 22.34 10.56 6.55
C GLU A 242 21.46 10.01 7.67
N LYS A 243 21.96 10.06 8.91
CA LYS A 243 21.19 9.69 10.09
C LYS A 243 20.28 10.84 10.47
N LEU A 244 18.97 10.58 10.50
CA LEU A 244 17.96 11.58 10.82
C LEU A 244 17.71 11.67 12.32
N TYR A 245 17.50 10.52 12.96
CA TYR A 245 17.03 10.45 14.32
C TYR A 245 17.48 9.16 15.00
N GLN A 246 17.95 9.29 16.23
CA GLN A 246 18.22 8.15 17.11
C GLN A 246 16.92 7.82 17.85
N SER A 247 16.24 6.76 17.43
CA SER A 247 15.02 6.31 18.11
C SER A 247 15.35 5.82 19.53
N ASP A 248 14.47 6.14 20.45
CA ASP A 248 14.40 5.51 21.76
C ASP A 248 13.12 4.67 21.86
N ALA A 249 12.86 4.10 23.03
CA ALA A 249 11.68 3.27 23.26
C ALA A 249 10.35 4.05 23.17
N PHE A 250 10.41 5.38 23.12
CA PHE A 250 9.24 6.27 23.26
C PHE A 250 9.07 7.24 22.09
N SER A 251 9.91 7.15 21.07
CA SER A 251 9.86 8.06 19.95
C SER A 251 10.20 7.39 18.62
N SER A 252 9.56 7.83 17.53
CA SER A 252 9.80 7.32 16.18
C SER A 252 9.56 8.39 15.12
N VAL A 253 10.31 8.32 14.00
CA VAL A 253 9.96 9.07 12.80
C VAL A 253 8.73 8.42 12.16
N SER A 254 7.66 9.19 11.97
CA SER A 254 6.38 8.66 11.50
C SER A 254 5.91 9.27 10.19
N ALA A 255 6.49 10.40 9.79
CA ALA A 255 6.19 11.06 8.53
C ALA A 255 7.39 11.88 8.04
N PHE A 256 7.46 12.15 6.74
CA PHE A 256 8.49 12.95 6.11
C PHE A 256 7.99 13.63 4.83
N THR A 257 8.57 14.77 4.51
CA THR A 257 8.40 15.53 3.26
C THR A 257 9.78 15.79 2.65
N GLU A 258 9.87 16.60 1.60
CA GLU A 258 11.16 17.00 1.05
C GLU A 258 11.98 17.86 2.01
N ASP A 259 11.33 18.68 2.84
CA ASP A 259 11.99 19.70 3.68
C ASP A 259 12.08 19.30 5.15
N GLU A 260 11.18 18.45 5.65
CA GLU A 260 10.98 18.18 7.06
C GLU A 260 10.63 16.71 7.33
N TYR A 261 10.89 16.27 8.55
CA TYR A 261 10.41 14.99 9.07
C TYR A 261 9.77 15.17 10.44
N TYR A 262 8.87 14.26 10.79
CA TYR A 262 7.99 14.36 11.92
C TYR A 262 8.27 13.22 12.89
N VAL A 263 8.65 13.58 14.11
CA VAL A 263 8.93 12.62 15.18
C VAL A 263 7.75 12.58 16.13
N VAL A 264 7.22 11.39 16.33
CA VAL A 264 6.17 11.12 17.31
C VAL A 264 6.80 10.72 18.62
N SER A 265 6.31 11.28 19.69
CA SER A 265 6.67 10.94 21.07
C SER A 265 5.45 11.08 21.98
N PHE A 266 5.60 10.81 23.28
CA PHE A 266 4.56 10.97 24.29
C PHE A 266 5.02 11.94 25.38
N ASP A 267 4.08 12.72 25.91
CA ASP A 267 4.30 13.58 27.06
C ASP A 267 4.19 12.78 28.38
N GLU A 268 4.25 13.52 29.52
CA GLU A 268 4.11 12.95 30.86
C GLU A 268 2.70 12.41 31.20
N ASN A 269 1.71 12.70 30.38
CA ASN A 269 0.31 12.25 30.51
C ASN A 269 -0.03 11.12 29.53
N ASP A 270 0.98 10.58 28.83
CA ASP A 270 0.83 9.63 27.72
C ASP A 270 0.05 10.23 26.53
N GLU A 271 0.08 11.55 26.36
CA GLU A 271 -0.52 12.21 25.18
C GLU A 271 0.51 12.33 24.06
N LEU A 272 0.03 12.16 22.83
CA LEU A 272 0.83 12.10 21.64
C LEU A 272 1.31 13.49 21.23
N LEU A 273 2.62 13.63 21.11
CA LEU A 273 3.29 14.82 20.59
C LEU A 273 3.89 14.54 19.20
N VAL A 274 3.77 15.50 18.31
CA VAL A 274 4.48 15.47 17.02
C VAL A 274 5.42 16.65 16.95
N THR A 275 6.72 16.37 16.92
CA THR A 275 7.77 17.39 16.78
C THR A 275 8.26 17.42 15.35
N VAL A 276 8.34 18.62 14.78
CA VAL A 276 8.81 18.85 13.41
C VAL A 276 10.32 19.11 13.42
N TYR A 277 11.05 18.36 12.59
CA TYR A 277 12.49 18.46 12.43
C TYR A 277 12.84 18.93 11.03
N SER A 278 13.87 19.78 10.93
CA SER A 278 14.45 20.22 9.66
C SER A 278 15.56 19.29 9.19
N TYR A 279 15.70 19.09 7.89
CA TYR A 279 16.87 18.42 7.31
C TYR A 279 18.11 19.31 7.24
N THR A 280 18.00 20.61 7.49
CA THR A 280 19.14 21.54 7.38
C THR A 280 20.18 21.26 8.46
N ASP A 281 19.73 20.98 9.67
CA ASP A 281 20.57 20.78 10.86
C ASP A 281 20.18 19.54 11.69
N PHE A 282 19.19 18.77 11.21
CA PHE A 282 18.63 17.60 11.89
C PHE A 282 18.15 17.91 13.31
N ALA A 283 17.65 19.12 13.52
CA ALA A 283 17.16 19.59 14.80
C ALA A 283 15.67 19.95 14.75
N PRO A 284 14.98 19.98 15.91
CA PRO A 284 13.63 20.48 15.99
C PRO A 284 13.55 21.93 15.46
N ASN A 285 12.60 22.20 14.58
CA ASN A 285 12.39 23.55 14.04
C ASN A 285 11.58 24.47 14.98
N GLY A 286 11.26 23.97 16.20
CA GLY A 286 10.49 24.71 17.20
C GLY A 286 8.98 24.50 17.13
N VAL A 287 8.49 23.71 16.16
CA VAL A 287 7.07 23.34 16.08
C VAL A 287 6.85 22.02 16.81
N VAL A 288 5.97 22.06 17.82
CA VAL A 288 5.47 20.90 18.55
C VAL A 288 3.96 20.91 18.51
N ILE A 289 3.36 19.83 18.04
CA ILE A 289 1.93 19.64 17.93
C ILE A 289 1.47 18.76 19.09
N GLU A 290 0.70 19.35 20.00
CA GLU A 290 -0.01 18.63 21.04
C GLU A 290 -1.33 18.12 20.44
N THR A 291 -1.44 16.82 20.24
CA THR A 291 -2.60 16.27 19.52
C THR A 291 -3.81 16.08 20.42
N GLY A 292 -3.61 15.95 21.74
CA GLY A 292 -4.63 15.56 22.69
C GLY A 292 -5.06 14.09 22.60
N GLU A 293 -4.40 13.32 21.73
CA GLU A 293 -4.69 11.90 21.49
C GLU A 293 -3.68 11.02 22.24
N LYS A 294 -4.10 9.82 22.65
CA LYS A 294 -3.25 8.85 23.33
C LYS A 294 -2.84 7.69 22.45
N THR A 295 -3.50 7.52 21.33
CA THR A 295 -3.31 6.39 20.42
C THR A 295 -3.37 6.84 18.97
N LEU A 296 -2.62 6.17 18.10
CA LEU A 296 -2.72 6.32 16.66
C LEU A 296 -3.47 5.14 16.04
N ALA A 297 -4.26 5.42 15.02
CA ALA A 297 -4.76 4.38 14.15
C ALA A 297 -3.65 3.85 13.22
N SER A 298 -3.88 2.71 12.58
CA SER A 298 -2.98 2.21 11.54
C SER A 298 -2.87 3.24 10.40
N GLY A 299 -1.66 3.62 10.05
CA GLY A 299 -1.42 4.73 9.14
C GLY A 299 -1.59 6.11 9.77
N GLY A 300 -1.45 6.20 11.08
CA GLY A 300 -1.88 7.30 11.93
C GLY A 300 -1.26 8.66 11.66
N ILE A 301 -0.05 8.77 11.10
CA ILE A 301 0.52 10.07 10.71
C ILE A 301 0.87 10.06 9.24
N ARG A 302 0.45 11.12 8.56
CA ARG A 302 0.69 11.33 7.14
C ARG A 302 1.00 12.79 6.87
N ALA A 303 1.97 13.04 6.01
CA ALA A 303 2.19 14.35 5.44
C ALA A 303 1.65 14.40 4.01
N CYS A 304 0.98 15.49 3.65
CA CYS A 304 0.44 15.72 2.32
C CYS A 304 0.60 17.19 1.97
N GLU A 305 1.47 17.47 1.01
CA GLU A 305 1.85 18.84 0.63
C GLU A 305 2.35 19.63 1.86
N ASP A 306 1.64 20.70 2.24
CA ASP A 306 1.96 21.57 3.38
C ASP A 306 1.15 21.22 4.66
N LYS A 307 0.51 20.05 4.70
CA LYS A 307 -0.36 19.60 5.79
C LYS A 307 0.13 18.32 6.43
N LEU A 308 -0.05 18.26 7.74
CA LEU A 308 0.10 17.05 8.52
C LEU A 308 -1.28 16.52 8.91
N ILE A 309 -1.52 15.25 8.70
CA ILE A 309 -2.74 14.57 9.09
C ILE A 309 -2.40 13.60 10.22
N VAL A 310 -3.07 13.76 11.36
CA VAL A 310 -2.97 12.87 12.52
C VAL A 310 -4.28 12.10 12.65
N CYS A 311 -4.21 10.79 12.51
CA CYS A 311 -5.36 9.90 12.56
C CYS A 311 -5.30 9.06 13.84
N SER A 312 -6.26 9.28 14.71
CA SER A 312 -6.57 8.43 15.86
C SER A 312 -7.75 7.51 15.57
N ASN A 313 -8.15 6.71 16.55
CA ASN A 313 -9.37 5.92 16.43
C ASN A 313 -10.64 6.79 16.44
N SER A 314 -10.61 7.94 17.09
CA SER A 314 -11.74 8.83 17.28
C SER A 314 -11.89 9.87 16.17
N GLU A 315 -10.77 10.43 15.71
CA GLU A 315 -10.78 11.49 14.69
C GLU A 315 -9.55 11.43 13.77
N ALA A 316 -9.70 12.06 12.61
CA ALA A 316 -8.59 12.45 11.76
C ALA A 316 -8.51 13.98 11.74
N ALA A 317 -7.41 14.53 12.25
CA ALA A 317 -7.17 15.96 12.36
C ALA A 317 -6.12 16.44 11.34
N VAL A 318 -6.34 17.60 10.76
CA VAL A 318 -5.44 18.24 9.80
C VAL A 318 -4.79 19.45 10.45
N TYR A 319 -3.47 19.54 10.36
CA TYR A 319 -2.66 20.63 10.87
C TYR A 319 -1.90 21.32 9.74
N ASP A 320 -1.64 22.59 9.88
CA ASP A 320 -0.71 23.31 9.00
C ASP A 320 0.76 23.06 9.42
N LYS A 321 1.70 23.55 8.63
CA LYS A 321 3.15 23.44 8.89
C LYS A 321 3.62 24.17 10.17
N ASN A 322 2.78 25.04 10.76
CA ASN A 322 3.09 25.72 12.02
C ASN A 322 2.49 24.99 13.22
N GLY A 323 1.87 23.84 13.02
CA GLY A 323 1.22 23.03 14.06
C GLY A 323 -0.18 23.52 14.46
N GLN A 324 -0.78 24.46 13.72
CA GLN A 324 -2.14 24.90 13.98
C GLN A 324 -3.14 23.88 13.43
N LYS A 325 -4.04 23.37 14.29
CA LYS A 325 -5.18 22.53 13.85
C LYS A 325 -6.11 23.34 12.96
N LEU A 326 -6.27 22.91 11.72
CA LEU A 326 -7.16 23.54 10.73
C LEU A 326 -8.58 23.00 10.85
N GLY A 327 -8.71 21.69 11.01
CA GLY A 327 -10.00 21.02 11.17
C GLY A 327 -9.83 19.55 11.48
N SER A 328 -10.94 18.85 11.71
CA SER A 328 -10.96 17.40 11.92
C SER A 328 -12.29 16.78 11.49
N ILE A 329 -12.28 15.46 11.34
CA ILE A 329 -13.44 14.65 11.01
C ILE A 329 -13.47 13.41 11.92
N VAL A 330 -14.62 13.13 12.54
CA VAL A 330 -14.77 11.95 13.40
C VAL A 330 -14.77 10.66 12.59
N THR A 331 -14.16 9.60 13.12
CA THR A 331 -14.07 8.29 12.48
C THR A 331 -15.26 7.39 12.82
N GLY A 332 -16.00 7.72 13.90
CA GLY A 332 -17.14 6.94 14.37
C GLY A 332 -16.77 5.70 15.18
N GLU A 333 -15.54 5.64 15.74
CA GLU A 333 -15.15 4.66 16.75
C GLU A 333 -14.98 5.35 18.10
N ASP A 334 -15.38 4.66 19.18
CA ASP A 334 -15.18 5.19 20.53
C ASP A 334 -13.72 4.95 20.96
N ALA A 335 -13.08 6.00 21.47
CA ALA A 335 -11.70 5.96 21.93
C ALA A 335 -11.48 5.05 23.15
N ASP A 336 -12.56 4.68 23.85
CA ASP A 336 -12.50 4.12 25.20
C ASP A 336 -12.28 2.59 25.28
N ASP A 337 -12.24 1.87 24.17
CA ASP A 337 -12.20 0.40 24.19
C ASP A 337 -10.78 -0.20 24.31
N TYR A 338 -9.74 0.63 24.44
CA TYR A 338 -8.35 0.13 24.54
C TYR A 338 -7.68 0.50 25.86
N SER A 339 -7.99 -0.23 26.92
CA SER A 339 -7.26 -0.19 28.20
C SER A 339 -5.99 -1.07 28.15
N GLY A 340 -5.03 -0.73 27.32
CA GLY A 340 -3.76 -1.47 27.22
C GLY A 340 -2.56 -0.55 27.34
N THR A 341 -1.61 -0.90 28.20
CA THR A 341 -0.30 -0.24 28.40
C THR A 341 0.67 -0.44 27.21
N ALA A 342 0.19 -0.73 26.01
CA ALA A 342 1.05 -0.93 24.85
C ALA A 342 1.18 0.40 24.08
N MET A 343 2.40 0.83 23.91
CA MET A 343 2.87 2.08 23.33
C MET A 343 2.38 2.38 21.90
N TYR A 344 1.76 1.42 21.24
CA TYR A 344 1.10 1.56 19.93
C TYR A 344 -0.09 0.60 19.89
N VAL A 345 -1.25 1.05 20.31
CA VAL A 345 -2.48 0.28 20.08
C VAL A 345 -3.01 0.68 18.71
N TYR A 346 -2.61 -0.05 17.69
CA TYR A 346 -3.27 0.07 16.40
C TYR A 346 -4.64 -0.60 16.48
N SER A 347 -5.70 0.16 16.23
CA SER A 347 -7.00 -0.46 16.00
C SER A 347 -6.89 -1.37 14.76
N ALA A 348 -7.18 -2.66 14.94
CA ALA A 348 -7.25 -3.58 13.81
C ALA A 348 -8.42 -3.27 12.86
N ASN A 349 -9.37 -2.43 13.29
CA ASN A 349 -10.62 -2.18 12.60
C ASN A 349 -10.56 -0.97 11.65
N ILE A 350 -9.64 -0.02 11.91
CA ILE A 350 -9.50 1.21 11.11
C ILE A 350 -8.06 1.35 10.62
N SER A 351 -7.90 1.67 9.36
CA SER A 351 -6.61 2.08 8.78
C SER A 351 -6.80 3.25 7.83
N PHE A 352 -5.77 4.09 7.75
CA PHE A 352 -5.80 5.30 6.93
C PHE A 352 -4.73 5.26 5.83
N ASP A 353 -5.07 5.90 4.72
CA ASP A 353 -4.18 6.10 3.59
C ASP A 353 -4.49 7.45 2.92
N ILE A 354 -3.55 7.97 2.14
CA ILE A 354 -3.73 9.21 1.38
C ILE A 354 -3.51 8.91 -0.11
N SER A 355 -4.42 9.41 -0.94
CA SER A 355 -4.27 9.38 -2.39
C SER A 355 -4.99 10.57 -3.02
N ASN A 356 -4.35 11.24 -3.98
CA ASN A 356 -4.94 12.32 -4.78
C ASN A 356 -5.60 13.43 -3.95
N GLY A 357 -4.92 13.90 -2.87
CA GLY A 357 -5.44 14.95 -1.99
C GLY A 357 -6.64 14.53 -1.13
N LYS A 358 -6.93 13.25 -1.04
CA LYS A 358 -7.97 12.68 -0.18
C LYS A 358 -7.38 11.81 0.91
N LEU A 359 -7.99 11.88 2.08
CA LEU A 359 -7.82 10.90 3.14
C LEU A 359 -8.80 9.75 2.91
N TYR A 360 -8.30 8.53 2.96
CA TYR A 360 -9.08 7.30 2.90
C TYR A 360 -9.06 6.63 4.25
N MET A 361 -10.24 6.13 4.66
CA MET A 361 -10.42 5.34 5.87
C MET A 361 -11.01 3.99 5.48
N LYS A 362 -10.27 2.91 5.77
CA LYS A 362 -10.80 1.55 5.68
C LYS A 362 -11.36 1.16 7.03
N LYS A 363 -12.62 0.76 7.06
CA LYS A 363 -13.33 0.31 8.25
C LYS A 363 -14.03 -1.01 7.96
N TYR A 364 -13.95 -1.95 8.90
CA TYR A 364 -14.73 -3.19 8.82
C TYR A 364 -16.16 -2.93 9.30
N ASP A 365 -17.13 -3.31 8.49
CA ASP A 365 -18.57 -3.22 8.80
C ASP A 365 -19.10 -4.62 9.11
N GLU A 366 -19.37 -4.88 10.38
CA GLU A 366 -19.89 -6.18 10.84
C GLU A 366 -21.25 -6.53 10.23
N GLY A 367 -22.11 -5.53 10.02
CA GLY A 367 -23.45 -5.72 9.46
C GLY A 367 -23.42 -6.15 7.99
N LEU A 368 -22.38 -5.72 7.26
CA LEU A 368 -22.15 -6.09 5.86
C LEU A 368 -21.17 -7.26 5.72
N ALA A 369 -20.53 -7.70 6.81
CA ALA A 369 -19.40 -8.64 6.80
C ALA A 369 -18.37 -8.26 5.72
N SER A 370 -18.02 -6.97 5.64
CA SER A 370 -17.19 -6.40 4.59
C SER A 370 -16.37 -5.22 5.06
N SER A 371 -15.23 -4.97 4.43
CA SER A 371 -14.51 -3.73 4.62
C SER A 371 -15.07 -2.65 3.70
N VAL A 372 -15.35 -1.50 4.27
CA VAL A 372 -15.80 -0.32 3.53
C VAL A 372 -14.64 0.68 3.47
N MET A 373 -14.35 1.15 2.28
CA MET A 373 -13.41 2.24 2.06
C MET A 373 -14.19 3.54 1.95
N TYR A 374 -13.93 4.44 2.88
CA TYR A 374 -14.45 5.81 2.87
C TYR A 374 -13.38 6.76 2.35
N SER A 375 -13.79 7.89 1.80
CA SER A 375 -12.88 8.97 1.40
C SER A 375 -13.43 10.34 1.78
N CYS A 376 -12.53 11.26 2.03
CA CYS A 376 -12.84 12.68 2.25
C CYS A 376 -11.69 13.54 1.70
N PRO A 377 -11.95 14.60 0.92
CA PRO A 377 -10.93 15.55 0.53
C PRO A 377 -10.27 16.18 1.77
N ILE A 378 -8.94 16.25 1.79
CA ILE A 378 -8.18 16.81 2.93
C ILE A 378 -8.53 18.28 3.14
N GLU A 379 -8.76 19.04 2.06
CA GLU A 379 -9.18 20.45 2.13
C GLU A 379 -10.55 20.63 2.79
N ASP A 380 -11.48 19.69 2.55
CA ASP A 380 -12.79 19.74 3.20
C ASP A 380 -12.68 19.46 4.71
N ILE A 381 -11.78 18.55 5.11
CA ILE A 381 -11.49 18.33 6.54
C ILE A 381 -10.88 19.59 7.15
N ALA A 382 -9.85 20.16 6.50
CA ALA A 382 -9.17 21.36 6.97
C ALA A 382 -10.11 22.57 7.11
N SER A 383 -11.12 22.70 6.24
CA SER A 383 -12.13 23.78 6.31
C SER A 383 -13.29 23.50 7.26
N GLY A 384 -13.33 22.33 7.92
CA GLY A 384 -14.43 21.92 8.81
C GLY A 384 -15.70 21.45 8.08
N ASN A 385 -15.63 21.23 6.76
CA ASN A 385 -16.74 20.76 5.93
C ASN A 385 -16.64 19.27 5.58
N GLY A 386 -15.65 18.56 6.15
CA GLY A 386 -15.36 17.16 5.84
C GLY A 386 -16.56 16.25 6.07
N LYS A 387 -16.79 15.35 5.11
CA LYS A 387 -17.78 14.29 5.18
C LYS A 387 -17.20 13.03 4.57
N TRP A 388 -17.36 11.89 5.27
CA TRP A 388 -17.00 10.60 4.71
C TRP A 388 -17.99 10.19 3.63
N GLU A 389 -17.46 9.86 2.47
CA GLU A 389 -18.19 9.27 1.36
C GLU A 389 -17.69 7.85 1.11
N VAL A 390 -18.60 6.91 0.83
CA VAL A 390 -18.23 5.54 0.48
C VAL A 390 -17.57 5.54 -0.90
N ALA A 391 -16.29 5.20 -0.94
CA ALA A 391 -15.55 5.03 -2.17
C ALA A 391 -15.86 3.66 -2.81
N TYR A 392 -15.68 2.58 -2.04
CA TYR A 392 -16.03 1.22 -2.45
C TYR A 392 -16.12 0.28 -1.24
N THR A 393 -16.70 -0.89 -1.48
CA THR A 393 -16.86 -1.95 -0.47
C THR A 393 -16.12 -3.19 -0.95
N ILE A 394 -15.34 -3.80 -0.07
CA ILE A 394 -14.67 -5.07 -0.31
C ILE A 394 -15.39 -6.12 0.50
N ALA A 395 -15.99 -7.11 -0.17
CA ALA A 395 -16.69 -8.20 0.50
C ALA A 395 -15.79 -8.91 1.52
N GLY A 396 -16.30 -9.11 2.72
CA GLY A 396 -15.53 -9.63 3.84
C GLY A 396 -15.18 -11.12 3.72
N TYR A 397 -14.20 -11.51 4.49
CA TYR A 397 -13.65 -12.86 4.54
C TYR A 397 -14.65 -13.92 5.06
N GLU A 398 -15.59 -13.54 5.91
CA GLU A 398 -16.31 -14.51 6.74
C GLU A 398 -17.48 -15.24 6.06
N THR A 399 -18.09 -14.64 5.04
CA THR A 399 -19.23 -15.26 4.35
C THR A 399 -18.86 -16.47 3.49
N TYR A 400 -17.59 -16.64 3.14
CA TYR A 400 -17.15 -17.70 2.23
C TYR A 400 -16.46 -18.88 2.91
N TRP A 401 -15.96 -18.72 4.15
CA TRP A 401 -15.25 -19.81 4.85
C TRP A 401 -16.14 -21.02 5.18
N ASN A 402 -17.44 -20.81 5.29
CA ASN A 402 -18.38 -21.85 5.70
C ASN A 402 -19.04 -22.61 4.54
N GLU A 403 -18.96 -22.14 3.31
CA GLU A 403 -19.73 -22.69 2.19
C GLU A 403 -18.90 -23.23 1.01
N ASP A 404 -17.58 -23.03 0.97
CA ASP A 404 -16.78 -23.47 -0.18
C ASP A 404 -16.19 -24.87 -0.02
N PRO A 405 -16.65 -25.86 -0.81
CA PRO A 405 -16.13 -27.24 -0.78
C PRO A 405 -14.66 -27.37 -1.24
N ILE A 406 -14.12 -26.38 -1.92
CA ILE A 406 -12.74 -26.42 -2.44
C ILE A 406 -11.75 -26.15 -1.32
N PHE A 407 -12.01 -25.15 -0.46
CA PHE A 407 -11.15 -24.84 0.69
C PHE A 407 -11.18 -25.94 1.76
N THR A 408 -12.33 -26.61 1.93
CA THR A 408 -12.45 -27.74 2.86
C THR A 408 -11.60 -28.94 2.38
N LYS A 409 -11.32 -29.07 1.10
CA LYS A 409 -10.45 -30.11 0.54
C LYS A 409 -8.96 -29.81 0.65
N LEU A 410 -8.57 -28.54 0.57
CA LEU A 410 -7.16 -28.13 0.69
C LEU A 410 -6.66 -28.16 2.14
N ASN A 411 -7.53 -27.88 3.12
CA ASN A 411 -7.19 -27.90 4.55
C ASN A 411 -7.44 -29.23 5.25
N ARG A 412 -8.12 -30.19 4.64
CA ARG A 412 -8.19 -31.55 5.14
C ARG A 412 -7.20 -32.39 4.36
N GLY A 413 -5.94 -32.29 4.78
CA GLY A 413 -4.88 -33.17 4.29
C GLY A 413 -5.31 -34.65 4.40
N ASN A 414 -5.31 -35.29 3.29
CA ASN A 414 -5.11 -36.73 3.14
C ASN A 414 -3.80 -36.96 2.44
#